data_4d285196aa6c7e9762ab01f2c7d46e55
#
_entry.id   4d285196aa6c7e9762ab01f2c7d46e55
#
_cell.length_a   1.000
_cell.length_b   1.000
_cell.length_c   1.000
_cell.angle_alpha   90.00
_cell.angle_beta   90.00
_cell.angle_gamma   90.00
#
_symmetry.space_group_name_H-M   'P 1'
#
loop_
_entity.id
_entity.type
_entity.pdbx_description
1 polymer ?
#
loop_
_entity_poly.entity_id
_entity_poly.type
_entity_poly.pdbx_seq_one_letter_code
_entity_poly.pdbx_strand_id
1 'polypeptide(L)'
;MKNFKGNFCLMRDKPFKMLFNDKEIFSDFMKSAYEFLNIDDGFHLDSLNSQVLISGGNIKVKDFFSDVFAVAGDRLIILEAYNSYKIYEETKSFCYASRVYGSQLLEKEFYDSTKKVLCINIVNGKPKTSKTKLVETYHMSDGVEILDCDPIIFVTIYLDNIRNKLYTQSEQKFIKYLRVLSSTTLEEVKKIVKGDKIMNKTVDFINKFFTTPGNTRKDRIESDLETARHHGMSEGVAIGEKIGLERGKKEGIAIGEKNGEINKENQIIYHLYSKNYSIQSISDTLDIPVEEVQKRLTLKKK
;
A
#
# COMPACT_ATOMS: atom_id res chain seq x y z
N MET A 1 -28.61 -11.67 -26.80
CA MET A 1 -28.20 -10.71 -25.75
C MET A 1 -27.81 -9.38 -26.40
N LYS A 2 -28.24 -8.23 -25.82
CA LYS A 2 -27.77 -6.91 -26.34
C LYS A 2 -26.29 -6.77 -25.97
N ASN A 3 -25.43 -6.53 -26.99
CA ASN A 3 -24.02 -6.23 -26.75
C ASN A 3 -23.88 -4.87 -26.06
N PHE A 4 -23.03 -4.80 -25.06
CA PHE A 4 -22.66 -3.54 -24.44
C PHE A 4 -21.93 -2.62 -25.44
N LYS A 5 -22.38 -1.36 -25.55
CA LYS A 5 -21.86 -0.38 -26.52
C LYS A 5 -21.14 0.82 -25.90
N GLY A 6 -20.93 0.81 -24.60
CA GLY A 6 -20.27 1.91 -23.89
C GLY A 6 -18.78 1.67 -23.64
N ASN A 7 -18.13 2.67 -23.05
CA ASN A 7 -16.80 2.50 -22.47
C ASN A 7 -16.90 1.88 -21.08
N PHE A 8 -15.92 1.05 -20.74
CA PHE A 8 -15.84 0.40 -19.44
C PHE A 8 -14.42 0.48 -18.87
N CYS A 9 -14.25 0.09 -17.63
CA CYS A 9 -12.95 -0.07 -16.97
C CYS A 9 -12.99 -1.31 -16.08
N LEU A 10 -12.24 -2.33 -16.45
CA LEU A 10 -12.11 -3.58 -15.67
C LEU A 10 -11.24 -3.41 -14.41
N MET A 11 -10.41 -2.36 -14.37
CA MET A 11 -9.54 -2.06 -13.23
C MET A 11 -10.23 -1.38 -12.05
N ARG A 12 -11.55 -1.18 -12.12
CA ARG A 12 -12.35 -0.75 -10.95
C ARG A 12 -12.56 -1.89 -10.01
N ASP A 13 -12.72 -1.60 -8.74
CA ASP A 13 -12.86 -2.57 -7.64
C ASP A 13 -13.84 -3.71 -7.97
N LYS A 14 -15.11 -3.39 -8.17
CA LYS A 14 -16.15 -4.42 -8.35
C LYS A 14 -15.98 -5.26 -9.64
N PRO A 15 -15.80 -4.69 -10.84
CA PRO A 15 -15.63 -5.50 -12.04
C PRO A 15 -14.33 -6.33 -11.99
N PHE A 16 -13.24 -5.83 -11.41
CA PHE A 16 -12.00 -6.57 -11.26
C PHE A 16 -12.18 -7.82 -10.36
N LYS A 17 -12.70 -7.62 -9.16
CA LYS A 17 -12.99 -8.71 -8.21
C LYS A 17 -13.91 -9.76 -8.80
N MET A 18 -15.00 -9.33 -9.45
CA MET A 18 -15.97 -10.25 -10.06
C MET A 18 -15.40 -11.00 -11.26
N LEU A 19 -14.56 -10.37 -12.08
CA LEU A 19 -13.89 -11.02 -13.20
C LEU A 19 -12.97 -12.13 -12.71
N PHE A 20 -12.10 -11.82 -11.75
CA PHE A 20 -11.13 -12.77 -11.22
C PHE A 20 -11.69 -13.72 -10.16
N ASN A 21 -12.97 -13.61 -9.79
CA ASN A 21 -13.67 -14.62 -9.01
C ASN A 21 -14.16 -15.80 -9.87
N ASP A 22 -14.11 -15.68 -11.20
CA ASP A 22 -14.26 -16.83 -12.11
C ASP A 22 -12.99 -17.67 -12.07
N LYS A 23 -13.11 -18.90 -11.55
CA LYS A 23 -11.99 -19.82 -11.35
C LYS A 23 -11.24 -20.16 -12.65
N GLU A 24 -11.96 -20.26 -13.78
CA GLU A 24 -11.34 -20.60 -15.06
C GLU A 24 -10.54 -19.41 -15.60
N ILE A 25 -11.10 -18.18 -15.55
CA ILE A 25 -10.40 -16.96 -15.95
C ILE A 25 -9.18 -16.72 -15.05
N PHE A 26 -9.34 -16.84 -13.73
CA PHE A 26 -8.25 -16.66 -12.79
C PHE A 26 -7.14 -17.69 -13.00
N SER A 27 -7.49 -18.98 -13.11
CA SER A 27 -6.49 -20.04 -13.33
C SER A 27 -5.73 -19.86 -14.64
N ASP A 28 -6.42 -19.49 -15.71
CA ASP A 28 -5.83 -19.26 -17.02
C ASP A 28 -4.91 -18.03 -17.04
N PHE A 29 -5.35 -16.93 -16.38
CA PHE A 29 -4.52 -15.75 -16.16
C PHE A 29 -3.25 -16.10 -15.37
N MET A 30 -3.40 -16.80 -14.24
CA MET A 30 -2.25 -17.14 -13.38
C MET A 30 -1.30 -18.12 -14.03
N LYS A 31 -1.78 -19.14 -14.77
CA LYS A 31 -0.90 -20.01 -15.57
C LYS A 31 -0.05 -19.20 -16.53
N SER A 32 -0.69 -18.28 -17.27
CA SER A 32 0.04 -17.44 -18.21
C SER A 32 1.00 -16.46 -17.52
N ALA A 33 0.69 -16.01 -16.30
CA ALA A 33 1.58 -15.19 -15.48
C ALA A 33 2.80 -15.98 -14.99
N TYR A 34 2.62 -17.21 -14.51
CA TYR A 34 3.70 -18.09 -14.09
C TYR A 34 4.68 -18.36 -15.23
N GLU A 35 4.16 -18.71 -16.43
CA GLU A 35 4.97 -18.88 -17.63
C GLU A 35 5.75 -17.61 -17.99
N PHE A 36 5.10 -16.43 -17.92
CA PHE A 36 5.73 -15.16 -18.25
C PHE A 36 6.80 -14.73 -17.26
N LEU A 37 6.58 -15.02 -15.97
CA LEU A 37 7.48 -14.66 -14.87
C LEU A 37 8.55 -15.72 -14.60
N ASN A 38 8.58 -16.83 -15.37
CA ASN A 38 9.45 -17.98 -15.16
C ASN A 38 9.36 -18.55 -13.74
N ILE A 39 8.12 -18.72 -13.24
CA ILE A 39 7.87 -19.40 -11.97
C ILE A 39 7.70 -20.89 -12.23
N ASP A 40 8.70 -21.69 -11.84
CA ASP A 40 8.83 -23.11 -12.27
C ASP A 40 7.89 -24.08 -11.56
N ASP A 41 7.26 -23.71 -10.46
CA ASP A 41 6.49 -24.63 -9.60
C ASP A 41 5.19 -25.15 -10.23
N GLY A 42 4.85 -24.66 -11.42
CA GLY A 42 3.56 -24.90 -12.05
C GLY A 42 2.40 -24.24 -11.28
N PHE A 43 1.30 -23.96 -11.94
CA PHE A 43 0.13 -23.37 -11.29
C PHE A 43 -0.98 -24.40 -11.08
N HIS A 44 -1.33 -24.66 -9.81
CA HIS A 44 -2.51 -25.44 -9.41
C HIS A 44 -3.33 -24.67 -8.39
N LEU A 45 -4.58 -24.35 -8.71
CA LEU A 45 -5.46 -23.57 -7.86
C LEU A 45 -6.15 -24.47 -6.83
N ASP A 46 -5.89 -24.26 -5.55
CA ASP A 46 -6.56 -24.96 -4.43
C ASP A 46 -7.81 -24.21 -3.98
N SER A 47 -7.69 -22.89 -3.74
CA SER A 47 -8.81 -22.05 -3.36
C SER A 47 -8.72 -20.65 -3.95
N LEU A 48 -9.89 -20.02 -4.11
CA LEU A 48 -10.02 -18.66 -4.64
C LEU A 48 -11.09 -17.92 -3.86
N ASN A 49 -10.73 -16.74 -3.34
CA ASN A 49 -11.62 -15.88 -2.57
C ASN A 49 -11.42 -14.41 -2.98
N SER A 50 -12.49 -13.66 -3.00
CA SER A 50 -12.45 -12.20 -3.15
C SER A 50 -12.71 -11.53 -1.80
N GLN A 51 -12.08 -10.37 -1.56
CA GLN A 51 -12.25 -9.59 -0.32
C GLN A 51 -11.90 -10.36 0.96
N VAL A 52 -10.77 -11.03 0.98
CA VAL A 52 -10.30 -11.69 2.20
C VAL A 52 -9.81 -10.64 3.19
N LEU A 53 -10.37 -10.68 4.40
CA LEU A 53 -9.92 -9.87 5.53
C LEU A 53 -8.59 -10.43 6.05
N ILE A 54 -7.54 -9.62 5.98
CA ILE A 54 -6.24 -9.90 6.59
C ILE A 54 -6.21 -9.15 7.93
N SER A 55 -6.67 -9.84 8.99
CA SER A 55 -6.83 -9.24 10.31
C SER A 55 -5.50 -8.90 10.97
N GLY A 56 -5.49 -7.81 11.75
CA GLY A 56 -4.37 -7.40 12.60
C GLY A 56 -4.30 -8.12 13.95
N GLY A 57 -5.23 -9.04 14.24
CA GLY A 57 -5.35 -9.68 15.56
C GLY A 57 -5.93 -8.74 16.62
N ASN A 58 -5.59 -8.99 17.91
CA ASN A 58 -6.13 -8.25 19.05
C ASN A 58 -5.52 -6.85 19.28
N ILE A 59 -4.58 -6.42 18.42
CA ILE A 59 -3.95 -5.10 18.51
C ILE A 59 -4.77 -4.16 17.62
N LYS A 60 -4.87 -2.87 17.98
CA LYS A 60 -5.49 -1.80 17.14
C LYS A 60 -4.67 -1.55 15.86
N VAL A 61 -4.50 -2.58 15.04
CA VAL A 61 -3.81 -2.53 13.76
C VAL A 61 -4.84 -2.48 12.65
N LYS A 62 -4.58 -1.69 11.63
CA LYS A 62 -5.46 -1.55 10.48
C LYS A 62 -5.72 -2.91 9.83
N ASP A 63 -6.98 -3.27 9.66
CA ASP A 63 -7.38 -4.42 8.85
C ASP A 63 -7.14 -4.13 7.37
N PHE A 64 -6.77 -5.17 6.63
CA PHE A 64 -6.55 -5.10 5.20
C PHE A 64 -7.51 -6.03 4.47
N PHE A 65 -7.99 -5.57 3.32
CA PHE A 65 -8.81 -6.38 2.41
C PHE A 65 -8.06 -6.51 1.08
N SER A 66 -7.76 -7.75 0.69
CA SER A 66 -7.23 -8.02 -0.65
C SER A 66 -8.37 -8.00 -1.68
N ASP A 67 -8.06 -7.58 -2.92
CA ASP A 67 -9.04 -7.63 -4.00
C ASP A 67 -9.34 -9.08 -4.39
N VAL A 68 -8.30 -9.87 -4.61
CA VAL A 68 -8.39 -11.31 -4.85
C VAL A 68 -7.29 -12.02 -4.07
N PHE A 69 -7.66 -13.11 -3.41
CA PHE A 69 -6.74 -13.98 -2.67
C PHE A 69 -6.90 -15.42 -3.11
N ALA A 70 -5.80 -16.10 -3.36
CA ALA A 70 -5.84 -17.50 -3.75
C ALA A 70 -4.75 -18.31 -3.03
N VAL A 71 -5.01 -19.61 -2.88
CA VAL A 71 -4.03 -20.62 -2.49
C VAL A 71 -3.76 -21.47 -3.71
N ALA A 72 -2.50 -21.61 -4.08
CA ALA A 72 -2.08 -22.40 -5.24
C ALA A 72 -0.78 -23.13 -4.91
N GLY A 73 -0.88 -24.44 -4.67
CA GLY A 73 0.25 -25.29 -4.29
C GLY A 73 0.96 -24.77 -3.04
N ASP A 74 2.24 -24.44 -3.17
CA ASP A 74 3.09 -23.89 -2.11
C ASP A 74 3.02 -22.36 -1.98
N ARG A 75 2.08 -21.68 -2.68
CA ARG A 75 2.01 -20.22 -2.71
C ARG A 75 0.66 -19.68 -2.24
N LEU A 76 0.72 -18.56 -1.55
CA LEU A 76 -0.41 -17.67 -1.29
C LEU A 76 -0.33 -16.51 -2.30
N ILE A 77 -1.39 -16.28 -3.04
CA ILE A 77 -1.43 -15.27 -4.11
C ILE A 77 -2.32 -14.12 -3.68
N ILE A 78 -1.78 -12.90 -3.75
CA ILE A 78 -2.51 -11.65 -3.57
C ILE A 78 -2.51 -10.96 -4.92
N LEU A 79 -3.71 -10.68 -5.47
CA LEU A 79 -3.85 -9.91 -6.70
C LEU A 79 -4.61 -8.62 -6.40
N GLU A 80 -3.95 -7.47 -6.62
CA GLU A 80 -4.45 -6.14 -6.31
C GLU A 80 -4.57 -5.30 -7.58
N ALA A 81 -5.66 -4.54 -7.69
CA ALA A 81 -5.91 -3.59 -8.77
C ALA A 81 -5.82 -2.15 -8.27
N TYR A 82 -4.97 -1.38 -8.89
CA TYR A 82 -4.85 0.05 -8.62
C TYR A 82 -5.31 0.87 -9.83
N ASN A 83 -6.36 1.66 -9.64
CA ASN A 83 -6.94 2.45 -10.73
C ASN A 83 -6.09 3.68 -11.13
N SER A 84 -5.08 4.00 -10.32
CA SER A 84 -4.05 5.01 -10.61
C SER A 84 -2.82 4.72 -9.78
N TYR A 85 -1.62 5.10 -10.24
CA TYR A 85 -0.39 4.96 -9.44
C TYR A 85 -0.40 5.93 -8.26
N LYS A 86 -0.11 5.42 -7.05
CA LYS A 86 0.10 6.21 -5.84
C LYS A 86 1.34 5.70 -5.12
N ILE A 87 2.12 6.61 -4.56
CA ILE A 87 3.42 6.31 -3.94
C ILE A 87 3.35 5.31 -2.77
N TYR A 88 2.19 5.24 -2.09
CA TYR A 88 2.00 4.34 -0.94
C TYR A 88 1.51 2.93 -1.33
N GLU A 89 1.24 2.66 -2.61
CA GLU A 89 0.72 1.36 -3.05
C GLU A 89 1.73 0.24 -2.86
N GLU A 90 3.00 0.52 -3.12
CA GLU A 90 4.09 -0.43 -2.86
C GLU A 90 4.19 -0.73 -1.35
N THR A 91 4.13 0.28 -0.49
CA THR A 91 4.11 0.11 0.98
C THR A 91 2.89 -0.67 1.44
N LYS A 92 1.71 -0.38 0.87
CA LYS A 92 0.47 -1.11 1.16
C LYS A 92 0.63 -2.60 0.83
N SER A 93 1.11 -2.90 -0.38
CA SER A 93 1.31 -4.27 -0.86
C SER A 93 2.34 -5.02 -0.01
N PHE A 94 3.43 -4.34 0.39
CA PHE A 94 4.41 -4.90 1.32
C PHE A 94 3.78 -5.25 2.67
N CYS A 95 2.98 -4.34 3.25
CA CYS A 95 2.26 -4.60 4.50
C CYS A 95 1.30 -5.79 4.40
N TYR A 96 0.60 -5.93 3.26
CA TYR A 96 -0.31 -7.06 3.01
C TYR A 96 0.45 -8.38 2.93
N ALA A 97 1.45 -8.45 2.07
CA ALA A 97 2.23 -9.66 1.85
C ALA A 97 2.97 -10.11 3.11
N SER A 98 3.60 -9.18 3.84
CA SER A 98 4.30 -9.48 5.09
C SER A 98 3.36 -10.02 6.16
N ARG A 99 2.14 -9.46 6.26
CA ARG A 99 1.15 -9.95 7.21
C ARG A 99 0.63 -11.33 6.83
N VAL A 100 0.32 -11.56 5.55
CA VAL A 100 -0.10 -12.87 5.05
C VAL A 100 0.98 -13.90 5.29
N TYR A 101 2.25 -13.56 5.04
CA TYR A 101 3.36 -14.46 5.32
C TYR A 101 3.50 -14.76 6.82
N GLY A 102 3.54 -13.74 7.66
CA GLY A 102 3.73 -13.88 9.11
C GLY A 102 2.54 -14.51 9.85
N SER A 103 1.32 -14.45 9.28
CA SER A 103 0.12 -15.02 9.91
C SER A 103 -0.09 -16.52 9.62
N GLN A 104 0.79 -17.15 8.87
CA GLN A 104 0.67 -18.56 8.52
C GLN A 104 1.03 -19.51 9.68
N LEU A 105 1.93 -19.07 10.57
CA LEU A 105 2.43 -19.89 11.67
C LEU A 105 1.61 -19.68 12.95
N LEU A 106 1.15 -20.76 13.52
CA LEU A 106 0.64 -20.81 14.87
C LEU A 106 1.76 -21.13 15.86
N GLU A 107 1.49 -20.94 17.14
CA GLU A 107 2.45 -21.27 18.20
C GLU A 107 2.87 -22.74 18.11
N LYS A 108 4.19 -22.99 18.09
CA LYS A 108 4.83 -24.31 17.99
C LYS A 108 4.85 -24.97 16.60
N GLU A 109 4.44 -24.28 15.54
CA GLU A 109 4.62 -24.77 14.17
C GLU A 109 6.06 -24.52 13.66
N PHE A 110 6.51 -25.34 12.72
CA PHE A 110 7.84 -25.22 12.12
C PHE A 110 7.86 -24.16 11.03
N TYR A 111 8.94 -23.37 10.94
CA TYR A 111 9.08 -22.28 9.97
C TYR A 111 9.13 -22.74 8.50
N ASP A 112 9.51 -23.99 8.25
CA ASP A 112 9.55 -24.60 6.92
C ASP A 112 8.16 -24.98 6.37
N SER A 113 7.11 -24.93 7.20
CA SER A 113 5.73 -25.16 6.78
C SER A 113 5.07 -23.95 6.10
N THR A 114 5.75 -22.79 6.06
CA THR A 114 5.17 -21.58 5.45
C THR A 114 5.14 -21.65 3.93
N LYS A 115 4.01 -21.26 3.34
CA LYS A 115 3.88 -21.05 1.90
C LYS A 115 4.49 -19.70 1.50
N LYS A 116 5.13 -19.64 0.34
CA LYS A 116 5.62 -18.39 -0.26
C LYS A 116 4.44 -17.48 -0.62
N VAL A 117 4.66 -16.17 -0.62
CA VAL A 117 3.64 -15.18 -1.01
C VAL A 117 4.00 -14.57 -2.35
N LEU A 118 3.10 -14.63 -3.31
CA LEU A 118 3.19 -13.92 -4.58
C LEU A 118 2.18 -12.77 -4.59
N CYS A 119 2.68 -11.54 -4.53
CA CYS A 119 1.86 -10.33 -4.55
C CYS A 119 1.95 -9.66 -5.93
N ILE A 120 0.86 -9.68 -6.67
CA ILE A 120 0.75 -9.08 -8.01
C ILE A 120 -0.08 -7.80 -7.94
N ASN A 121 0.55 -6.68 -8.25
CA ASN A 121 -0.05 -5.38 -8.31
C ASN A 121 -0.27 -4.97 -9.77
N ILE A 122 -1.50 -4.80 -10.19
CA ILE A 122 -1.82 -4.29 -11.53
C ILE A 122 -2.21 -2.82 -11.41
N VAL A 123 -1.42 -1.94 -12.02
CA VAL A 123 -1.58 -0.49 -11.92
C VAL A 123 -2.11 0.06 -13.24
N ASN A 124 -3.30 0.67 -13.22
CA ASN A 124 -3.88 1.39 -14.35
C ASN A 124 -3.29 2.80 -14.42
N GLY A 125 -1.99 2.90 -14.70
CA GLY A 125 -1.27 4.16 -14.72
C GLY A 125 0.20 3.97 -15.08
N LYS A 126 0.94 5.07 -15.04
CA LYS A 126 2.40 5.11 -15.24
C LYS A 126 3.12 5.16 -13.89
N PRO A 127 4.30 4.55 -13.77
CA PRO A 127 5.15 4.79 -12.62
C PRO A 127 5.58 6.27 -12.58
N LYS A 128 5.87 6.79 -11.37
CA LYS A 128 6.39 8.17 -11.21
C LYS A 128 7.80 8.37 -11.77
N THR A 129 8.53 7.27 -11.95
CA THR A 129 9.88 7.28 -12.51
C THR A 129 9.82 7.03 -14.02
N SER A 130 10.89 7.37 -14.73
CA SER A 130 11.06 7.11 -16.18
C SER A 130 11.12 5.62 -16.56
N LYS A 131 10.63 4.74 -15.67
CA LYS A 131 10.59 3.29 -15.88
C LYS A 131 9.67 2.95 -17.05
N THR A 132 10.23 2.30 -18.06
CA THR A 132 9.52 1.89 -19.28
C THR A 132 9.11 0.41 -19.26
N LYS A 133 9.51 -0.33 -18.23
CA LYS A 133 9.16 -1.74 -18.10
C LYS A 133 7.66 -1.90 -17.88
N LEU A 134 7.08 -2.88 -18.53
CA LEU A 134 5.69 -3.28 -18.34
C LEU A 134 5.52 -3.99 -16.99
N VAL A 135 6.47 -4.85 -16.66
CA VAL A 135 6.47 -5.68 -15.45
C VAL A 135 7.78 -5.47 -14.69
N GLU A 136 7.69 -5.26 -13.41
CA GLU A 136 8.80 -5.23 -12.47
C GLU A 136 8.61 -6.32 -11.43
N THR A 137 9.65 -7.12 -11.21
CA THR A 137 9.65 -8.18 -10.20
C THR A 137 10.70 -7.87 -9.15
N TYR A 138 10.35 -8.01 -7.89
CA TYR A 138 11.20 -7.77 -6.74
C TYR A 138 11.30 -9.02 -5.90
N HIS A 139 12.54 -9.41 -5.58
CA HIS A 139 12.92 -10.57 -4.79
C HIS A 139 13.75 -10.16 -3.59
N MET A 140 13.80 -10.99 -2.57
CA MET A 140 14.77 -10.85 -1.49
C MET A 140 16.15 -11.31 -1.97
N SER A 141 17.15 -10.45 -1.85
CA SER A 141 18.51 -10.68 -2.32
C SER A 141 19.53 -10.05 -1.37
N ASP A 142 20.73 -10.59 -1.32
CA ASP A 142 21.88 -9.97 -0.65
C ASP A 142 22.59 -8.92 -1.53
N GLY A 143 22.06 -8.67 -2.73
CA GLY A 143 22.63 -7.78 -3.75
C GLY A 143 23.39 -8.52 -4.85
N VAL A 144 23.60 -9.82 -4.73
CA VAL A 144 24.27 -10.70 -5.70
C VAL A 144 23.31 -11.81 -6.13
N GLU A 145 22.77 -12.54 -5.18
CA GLU A 145 21.89 -13.70 -5.42
C GLU A 145 20.54 -13.53 -4.73
N ILE A 146 19.50 -14.16 -5.29
CA ILE A 146 18.18 -14.25 -4.65
C ILE A 146 18.30 -15.28 -3.53
N LEU A 147 17.68 -14.99 -2.37
CA LEU A 147 17.66 -15.94 -1.27
C LEU A 147 16.91 -17.21 -1.65
N ASP A 148 17.44 -18.38 -1.29
CA ASP A 148 16.81 -19.69 -1.58
C ASP A 148 15.37 -19.77 -1.08
N CYS A 149 15.08 -19.17 0.09
CA CYS A 149 13.74 -19.17 0.64
C CYS A 149 12.79 -18.22 -0.10
N ASP A 150 13.28 -17.10 -0.66
CA ASP A 150 12.52 -16.00 -1.32
C ASP A 150 11.03 -15.95 -0.90
N PRO A 151 10.75 -15.59 0.35
CA PRO A 151 9.46 -15.83 0.98
C PRO A 151 8.33 -15.00 0.38
N ILE A 152 8.67 -13.84 -0.19
CA ILE A 152 7.71 -12.89 -0.75
C ILE A 152 8.22 -12.34 -2.07
N ILE A 153 7.49 -12.61 -3.14
CA ILE A 153 7.76 -12.06 -4.47
C ILE A 153 6.74 -10.97 -4.75
N PHE A 154 7.22 -9.77 -5.10
CA PHE A 154 6.38 -8.67 -5.56
C PHE A 154 6.48 -8.53 -7.07
N VAL A 155 5.33 -8.43 -7.73
CA VAL A 155 5.23 -8.14 -9.15
C VAL A 155 4.38 -6.89 -9.32
N THR A 156 4.92 -5.86 -9.96
CA THR A 156 4.17 -4.64 -10.29
C THR A 156 4.07 -4.48 -11.79
N ILE A 157 2.85 -4.32 -12.28
CA ILE A 157 2.50 -4.27 -13.69
C ILE A 157 1.89 -2.91 -14.00
N TYR A 158 2.46 -2.20 -14.98
CA TYR A 158 2.01 -0.86 -15.37
C TYR A 158 1.30 -0.91 -16.73
N LEU A 159 -0.03 -0.86 -16.73
CA LEU A 159 -0.84 -1.02 -17.94
C LEU A 159 -0.62 0.10 -18.97
N ASP A 160 -0.23 1.32 -18.56
CA ASP A 160 0.08 2.40 -19.49
C ASP A 160 1.29 2.08 -20.38
N ASN A 161 2.20 1.21 -19.92
CA ASN A 161 3.37 0.82 -20.71
C ASN A 161 3.04 -0.17 -21.86
N ILE A 162 1.83 -0.73 -21.86
CA ILE A 162 1.36 -1.57 -22.98
C ILE A 162 0.31 -0.86 -23.84
N ARG A 163 -0.46 0.06 -23.28
CA ARG A 163 -1.60 0.72 -23.94
C ARG A 163 -1.22 1.37 -25.28
N ASN A 164 -0.03 1.95 -25.36
CA ASN A 164 0.49 2.62 -26.54
C ASN A 164 1.27 1.72 -27.51
N LYS A 165 1.40 0.42 -27.20
CA LYS A 165 2.07 -0.55 -28.10
C LYS A 165 1.05 -1.20 -29.02
N LEU A 166 1.42 -1.37 -30.30
CA LEU A 166 0.57 -2.07 -31.26
C LEU A 166 0.32 -3.52 -30.80
N TYR A 167 -0.94 -3.94 -30.91
CA TYR A 167 -1.33 -5.33 -30.63
C TYR A 167 -0.89 -6.23 -31.77
N THR A 168 -0.33 -7.40 -31.42
CA THR A 168 -0.03 -8.49 -32.35
C THR A 168 -0.68 -9.79 -31.89
N GLN A 169 -1.10 -10.63 -32.83
CA GLN A 169 -1.70 -11.94 -32.51
C GLN A 169 -0.71 -12.91 -31.86
N SER A 170 0.59 -12.70 -32.09
CA SER A 170 1.68 -13.54 -31.54
C SER A 170 2.08 -13.16 -30.12
N GLU A 171 1.43 -12.18 -29.49
CA GLU A 171 1.73 -11.85 -28.10
C GLU A 171 1.45 -13.03 -27.17
N GLN A 172 2.29 -13.15 -26.13
CA GLN A 172 2.10 -14.12 -25.05
C GLN A 172 0.73 -13.93 -24.37
N LYS A 173 0.13 -14.98 -23.92
CA LYS A 173 -1.22 -14.98 -23.34
C LYS A 173 -1.35 -14.02 -22.16
N PHE A 174 -0.35 -13.97 -21.30
CA PHE A 174 -0.32 -13.02 -20.19
C PHE A 174 -0.43 -11.57 -20.68
N ILE A 175 0.32 -11.19 -21.71
CA ILE A 175 0.25 -9.85 -22.32
C ILE A 175 -1.15 -9.58 -22.88
N LYS A 176 -1.79 -10.56 -23.50
CA LYS A 176 -3.18 -10.43 -23.97
C LYS A 176 -4.16 -10.14 -22.83
N TYR A 177 -4.00 -10.78 -21.68
CA TYR A 177 -4.78 -10.47 -20.49
C TYR A 177 -4.56 -9.04 -20.01
N LEU A 178 -3.32 -8.57 -19.97
CA LEU A 178 -3.03 -7.19 -19.58
C LEU A 178 -3.65 -6.19 -20.55
N ARG A 179 -3.67 -6.49 -21.86
CA ARG A 179 -4.38 -5.68 -22.83
C ARG A 179 -5.89 -5.68 -22.61
N VAL A 180 -6.50 -6.82 -22.29
CA VAL A 180 -7.92 -6.89 -21.95
C VAL A 180 -8.23 -6.00 -20.75
N LEU A 181 -7.40 -6.04 -19.70
CA LEU A 181 -7.56 -5.19 -18.51
C LEU A 181 -7.39 -3.70 -18.82
N SER A 182 -6.52 -3.36 -19.79
CA SER A 182 -6.29 -1.98 -20.22
C SER A 182 -7.30 -1.46 -21.25
N SER A 183 -8.12 -2.35 -21.84
CA SER A 183 -9.11 -2.00 -22.87
C SER A 183 -10.26 -1.21 -22.29
N THR A 184 -10.82 -0.34 -23.11
CA THR A 184 -11.97 0.50 -22.74
C THR A 184 -13.22 0.17 -23.54
N THR A 185 -13.09 -0.56 -24.64
CA THR A 185 -14.20 -0.93 -25.53
C THR A 185 -14.30 -2.44 -25.74
N LEU A 186 -15.53 -2.92 -25.94
CA LEU A 186 -15.77 -4.35 -26.18
C LEU A 186 -15.16 -4.81 -27.51
N GLU A 187 -15.05 -3.93 -28.48
CA GLU A 187 -14.46 -4.22 -29.80
C GLU A 187 -12.96 -4.55 -29.69
N GLU A 188 -12.23 -3.79 -28.85
CA GLU A 188 -10.84 -4.08 -28.54
C GLU A 188 -10.70 -5.46 -27.90
N VAL A 189 -11.50 -5.75 -26.86
CA VAL A 189 -11.44 -7.05 -26.17
C VAL A 189 -11.71 -8.20 -27.14
N LYS A 190 -12.76 -8.10 -27.98
CA LYS A 190 -13.08 -9.15 -28.96
C LYS A 190 -11.94 -9.43 -29.92
N LYS A 191 -11.18 -8.40 -30.35
CA LYS A 191 -9.99 -8.60 -31.20
C LYS A 191 -8.90 -9.37 -30.49
N ILE A 192 -8.65 -9.06 -29.21
CA ILE A 192 -7.59 -9.66 -28.41
C ILE A 192 -7.88 -11.13 -28.09
N VAL A 193 -9.11 -11.43 -27.65
CA VAL A 193 -9.51 -12.76 -27.18
C VAL A 193 -9.91 -13.72 -28.30
N LYS A 194 -9.88 -13.27 -29.55
CA LYS A 194 -10.29 -14.08 -30.71
C LYS A 194 -9.52 -15.40 -30.79
N GLY A 195 -10.26 -16.50 -30.81
CA GLY A 195 -9.69 -17.85 -30.87
C GLY A 195 -9.33 -18.48 -29.52
N ASP A 196 -9.43 -17.74 -28.42
CA ASP A 196 -9.21 -18.29 -27.08
C ASP A 196 -10.54 -18.46 -26.33
N LYS A 197 -10.89 -19.71 -26.03
CA LYS A 197 -12.18 -20.08 -25.42
C LYS A 197 -12.33 -19.52 -24.01
N ILE A 198 -11.27 -19.54 -23.21
CA ILE A 198 -11.33 -19.07 -21.80
C ILE A 198 -11.35 -17.55 -21.77
N MET A 199 -10.45 -16.91 -22.51
CA MET A 199 -10.43 -15.46 -22.59
C MET A 199 -11.74 -14.87 -23.15
N ASN A 200 -12.44 -15.58 -24.06
CA ASN A 200 -13.76 -15.14 -24.55
C ASN A 200 -14.81 -15.01 -23.45
N LYS A 201 -14.69 -15.73 -22.31
CA LYS A 201 -15.56 -15.51 -21.15
C LYS A 201 -15.50 -14.09 -20.60
N THR A 202 -14.39 -13.38 -20.83
CA THR A 202 -14.27 -11.96 -20.46
C THR A 202 -15.26 -11.09 -21.27
N VAL A 203 -15.51 -11.42 -22.53
CA VAL A 203 -16.52 -10.75 -23.35
C VAL A 203 -17.93 -10.97 -22.77
N ASP A 204 -18.24 -12.18 -22.38
CA ASP A 204 -19.54 -12.53 -21.76
C ASP A 204 -19.67 -11.83 -20.41
N PHE A 205 -18.62 -11.80 -19.61
CA PHE A 205 -18.58 -11.07 -18.36
C PHE A 205 -18.85 -9.57 -18.57
N ILE A 206 -18.15 -8.91 -19.48
CA ILE A 206 -18.32 -7.49 -19.79
C ILE A 206 -19.75 -7.21 -20.21
N ASN A 207 -20.30 -8.00 -21.15
CA ASN A 207 -21.67 -7.86 -21.56
C ASN A 207 -22.66 -8.00 -20.40
N LYS A 208 -22.52 -9.04 -19.59
CA LYS A 208 -23.40 -9.29 -18.45
C LYS A 208 -23.27 -8.20 -17.38
N PHE A 209 -22.04 -7.89 -16.99
CA PHE A 209 -21.79 -6.94 -15.90
C PHE A 209 -22.25 -5.52 -16.25
N PHE A 210 -21.84 -4.99 -17.39
CA PHE A 210 -22.11 -3.61 -17.77
C PHE A 210 -23.49 -3.36 -18.38
N THR A 211 -24.29 -4.41 -18.68
CA THR A 211 -25.69 -4.27 -19.05
C THR A 211 -26.64 -4.50 -17.88
N THR A 212 -26.17 -5.03 -16.76
CA THR A 212 -27.00 -5.25 -15.57
C THR A 212 -27.35 -3.92 -14.90
N PRO A 213 -28.63 -3.59 -14.71
CA PRO A 213 -29.05 -2.38 -14.01
C PRO A 213 -28.46 -2.36 -12.59
N GLY A 214 -27.92 -1.22 -12.17
CA GLY A 214 -27.28 -1.04 -10.86
C GLY A 214 -25.74 -1.19 -10.87
N ASN A 215 -25.18 -1.92 -11.83
CA ASN A 215 -23.72 -2.08 -11.94
C ASN A 215 -23.02 -0.89 -12.61
N THR A 216 -23.71 0.04 -13.23
CA THR A 216 -23.10 1.07 -14.11
C THR A 216 -23.13 2.49 -13.55
N ARG A 217 -24.13 2.88 -12.79
CA ARG A 217 -24.28 4.26 -12.33
C ARG A 217 -24.07 4.43 -10.83
N LYS A 218 -24.68 3.57 -10.02
CA LYS A 218 -24.57 3.64 -8.56
C LYS A 218 -23.17 3.26 -8.09
N ASP A 219 -22.61 2.19 -8.68
CA ASP A 219 -21.27 1.74 -8.36
C ASP A 219 -20.17 2.70 -8.84
N ARG A 220 -20.39 3.48 -9.90
CA ARG A 220 -19.48 4.57 -10.31
C ARG A 220 -19.40 5.66 -9.25
N ILE A 221 -20.56 6.09 -8.75
CA ILE A 221 -20.64 7.16 -7.75
C ILE A 221 -20.06 6.69 -6.41
N GLU A 222 -20.34 5.46 -5.98
CA GLU A 222 -19.81 4.90 -4.73
C GLU A 222 -18.29 4.70 -4.80
N SER A 223 -17.77 4.11 -5.89
CA SER A 223 -16.31 3.93 -6.07
C SER A 223 -15.56 5.26 -6.21
N ASP A 224 -16.14 6.22 -6.95
CA ASP A 224 -15.54 7.54 -7.13
C ASP A 224 -15.59 8.35 -5.81
N LEU A 225 -16.67 8.22 -5.04
CA LEU A 225 -16.83 8.79 -3.69
C LEU A 225 -15.86 8.14 -2.67
N GLU A 226 -15.73 6.83 -2.68
CA GLU A 226 -14.82 6.11 -1.80
C GLU A 226 -13.36 6.44 -2.13
N THR A 227 -13.02 6.51 -3.40
CA THR A 227 -11.69 6.96 -3.86
C THR A 227 -11.43 8.41 -3.45
N ALA A 228 -12.40 9.33 -3.63
CA ALA A 228 -12.27 10.72 -3.22
C ALA A 228 -12.18 10.86 -1.68
N ARG A 229 -12.92 10.05 -0.94
CA ARG A 229 -12.87 10.03 0.54
C ARG A 229 -11.53 9.53 1.05
N HIS A 230 -10.98 8.46 0.45
CA HIS A 230 -9.64 7.97 0.77
C HIS A 230 -8.55 8.97 0.41
N HIS A 231 -8.66 9.68 -0.71
CA HIS A 231 -7.73 10.74 -1.08
C HIS A 231 -7.77 11.89 -0.07
N GLY A 232 -8.98 12.41 0.22
CA GLY A 232 -9.15 13.51 1.17
C GLY A 232 -8.65 13.15 2.57
N MET A 233 -8.86 11.90 3.00
CA MET A 233 -8.41 11.42 4.30
C MET A 233 -6.88 11.27 4.34
N SER A 234 -6.25 10.74 3.29
CA SER A 234 -4.80 10.58 3.16
C SER A 234 -4.09 11.94 3.08
N GLU A 235 -4.60 12.87 2.28
CA GLU A 235 -4.07 14.24 2.19
C GLU A 235 -4.28 15.00 3.51
N GLY A 236 -5.45 14.86 4.13
CA GLY A 236 -5.74 15.48 5.42
C GLY A 236 -4.82 15.00 6.53
N VAL A 237 -4.51 13.72 6.60
CA VAL A 237 -3.54 13.14 7.55
C VAL A 237 -2.14 13.70 7.28
N ALA A 238 -1.67 13.69 6.04
CA ALA A 238 -0.34 14.19 5.69
C ALA A 238 -0.17 15.70 5.99
N ILE A 239 -1.21 16.49 5.73
CA ILE A 239 -1.22 17.92 6.08
C ILE A 239 -1.25 18.10 7.60
N GLY A 240 -2.09 17.33 8.31
CA GLY A 240 -2.20 17.37 9.76
C GLY A 240 -0.90 17.00 10.47
N GLU A 241 -0.22 15.94 10.01
CA GLU A 241 1.10 15.54 10.53
C GLU A 241 2.16 16.62 10.31
N LYS A 242 2.20 17.22 9.12
CA LYS A 242 3.14 18.32 8.83
C LYS A 242 2.91 19.54 9.72
N ILE A 243 1.66 19.95 9.85
CA ILE A 243 1.28 21.09 10.72
C ILE A 243 1.59 20.77 12.19
N GLY A 244 1.24 19.56 12.64
CA GLY A 244 1.52 19.09 14.01
C GLY A 244 3.01 19.06 14.33
N LEU A 245 3.82 18.57 13.41
CA LEU A 245 5.29 18.53 13.55
C LEU A 245 5.90 19.94 13.62
N GLU A 246 5.48 20.84 12.73
CA GLU A 246 5.96 22.22 12.71
C GLU A 246 5.56 22.97 14.00
N ARG A 247 4.33 22.76 14.46
CA ARG A 247 3.83 23.37 15.70
C ARG A 247 4.57 22.83 16.92
N GLY A 248 4.70 21.52 17.04
CA GLY A 248 5.42 20.86 18.13
C GLY A 248 6.89 21.28 18.18
N LYS A 249 7.54 21.43 17.01
CA LYS A 249 8.92 21.91 16.92
C LYS A 249 9.05 23.36 17.42
N LYS A 250 8.15 24.26 17.02
CA LYS A 250 8.14 25.66 17.47
C LYS A 250 7.90 25.77 18.98
N GLU A 251 6.90 25.04 19.48
CA GLU A 251 6.59 25.02 20.92
C GLU A 251 7.74 24.40 21.73
N GLY A 252 8.34 23.33 21.25
CA GLY A 252 9.48 22.68 21.89
C GLY A 252 10.71 23.58 21.96
N ILE A 253 11.02 24.34 20.89
CA ILE A 253 12.11 25.32 20.89
C ILE A 253 11.84 26.43 21.92
N ALA A 254 10.65 27.01 21.90
CA ALA A 254 10.29 28.11 22.83
C ALA A 254 10.36 27.66 24.31
N ILE A 255 9.87 26.42 24.60
CA ILE A 255 9.97 25.83 25.95
C ILE A 255 11.43 25.58 26.32
N GLY A 256 12.23 25.07 25.37
CA GLY A 256 13.64 24.77 25.57
C GLY A 256 14.48 26.02 25.84
N GLU A 257 14.25 27.10 25.11
CA GLU A 257 14.90 28.40 25.30
C GLU A 257 14.55 28.97 26.69
N LYS A 258 13.27 29.04 27.04
CA LYS A 258 12.82 29.52 28.35
C LYS A 258 13.41 28.72 29.52
N ASN A 259 13.42 27.39 29.40
CA ASN A 259 14.02 26.52 30.41
C ASN A 259 15.56 26.69 30.47
N GLY A 260 16.19 26.91 29.32
CA GLY A 260 17.61 27.20 29.23
C GLY A 260 17.99 28.50 29.94
N GLU A 261 17.19 29.56 29.77
CA GLU A 261 17.40 30.84 30.46
C GLU A 261 17.23 30.69 31.98
N ILE A 262 16.15 30.05 32.43
CA ILE A 262 15.93 29.79 33.87
C ILE A 262 17.06 28.98 34.48
N ASN A 263 17.57 27.99 33.76
CA ASN A 263 18.69 27.16 34.23
C ASN A 263 20.00 27.96 34.35
N LYS A 264 20.27 28.85 33.38
CA LYS A 264 21.45 29.72 33.45
C LYS A 264 21.34 30.70 34.64
N GLU A 265 20.19 31.33 34.82
CA GLU A 265 19.94 32.20 35.98
C GLU A 265 20.12 31.43 37.29
N ASN A 266 19.56 30.24 37.40
CA ASN A 266 19.73 29.39 38.58
C ASN A 266 21.21 29.05 38.84
N GLN A 267 21.98 28.73 37.80
CA GLN A 267 23.43 28.48 37.94
C GLN A 267 24.17 29.73 38.49
N ILE A 268 23.82 30.89 37.99
CA ILE A 268 24.41 32.16 38.47
C ILE A 268 24.03 32.41 39.93
N ILE A 269 22.75 32.26 40.30
CA ILE A 269 22.28 32.37 41.69
C ILE A 269 23.07 31.45 42.62
N TYR A 270 23.21 30.19 42.25
CA TYR A 270 23.96 29.19 43.03
C TYR A 270 25.44 29.51 43.15
N HIS A 271 26.04 30.02 42.07
CA HIS A 271 27.45 30.40 42.07
C HIS A 271 27.70 31.59 42.98
N LEU A 272 26.90 32.64 42.89
CA LEU A 272 27.02 33.84 43.75
C LEU A 272 26.78 33.48 45.24
N TYR A 273 25.73 32.65 45.51
CA TYR A 273 25.48 32.18 46.86
C TYR A 273 26.64 31.34 47.45
N SER A 274 27.29 30.52 46.65
CA SER A 274 28.44 29.72 47.05
C SER A 274 29.68 30.55 47.32
N LYS A 275 29.73 31.78 46.82
CA LYS A 275 30.75 32.82 47.08
C LYS A 275 30.41 33.74 48.25
N ASN A 276 29.41 33.36 49.06
CA ASN A 276 28.95 34.11 50.25
C ASN A 276 28.33 35.49 49.96
N TYR A 277 27.80 35.71 48.73
CA TYR A 277 26.96 36.89 48.50
C TYR A 277 25.65 36.78 49.25
N SER A 278 25.13 37.87 49.81
CA SER A 278 23.83 37.86 50.47
C SER A 278 22.71 37.72 49.46
N ILE A 279 21.57 37.18 49.90
CA ILE A 279 20.38 36.99 49.04
C ILE A 279 19.92 38.38 48.50
N GLN A 280 20.01 39.42 49.29
CA GLN A 280 19.70 40.81 48.85
C GLN A 280 20.67 41.25 47.73
N SER A 281 21.96 41.03 47.89
CA SER A 281 22.96 41.39 46.86
C SER A 281 22.77 40.59 45.57
N ILE A 282 22.35 39.32 45.64
CA ILE A 282 22.02 38.49 44.45
C ILE A 282 20.77 39.02 43.76
N SER A 283 19.74 39.38 44.54
CA SER A 283 18.50 39.99 44.05
C SER A 283 18.78 41.27 43.28
N ASP A 284 19.56 42.19 43.89
CA ASP A 284 19.93 43.46 43.27
C ASP A 284 20.82 43.32 42.02
N THR A 285 21.69 42.29 41.98
CA THR A 285 22.60 42.04 40.85
C THR A 285 21.86 41.46 39.64
N LEU A 286 20.86 40.61 39.88
CA LEU A 286 20.16 39.88 38.80
C LEU A 286 18.78 40.51 38.48
N ASP A 287 18.38 41.55 39.19
CA ASP A 287 17.07 42.19 39.07
C ASP A 287 15.91 41.17 39.25
N ILE A 288 16.06 40.29 40.26
CA ILE A 288 15.09 39.25 40.60
C ILE A 288 14.60 39.47 42.01
N PRO A 289 13.27 39.35 42.30
CA PRO A 289 12.74 39.51 43.63
C PRO A 289 13.40 38.59 44.68
N VAL A 290 13.65 39.13 45.89
CA VAL A 290 14.31 38.37 46.97
C VAL A 290 13.62 37.06 47.27
N GLU A 291 12.27 37.06 47.29
CA GLU A 291 11.48 35.83 47.51
C GLU A 291 11.74 34.76 46.45
N GLU A 292 11.92 35.17 45.19
CA GLU A 292 12.18 34.25 44.10
C GLU A 292 13.63 33.66 44.19
N VAL A 293 14.61 34.47 44.58
CA VAL A 293 15.98 34.00 44.87
C VAL A 293 15.97 32.95 45.98
N GLN A 294 15.23 33.21 47.08
CA GLN A 294 15.08 32.29 48.19
C GLN A 294 14.45 30.99 47.78
N LYS A 295 13.36 31.06 47.00
CA LYS A 295 12.64 29.88 46.48
C LYS A 295 13.55 29.03 45.61
N ARG A 296 14.30 29.61 44.70
CA ARG A 296 15.23 28.87 43.79
C ARG A 296 16.39 28.23 44.57
N LEU A 297 16.90 28.87 45.62
CA LEU A 297 17.92 28.26 46.49
C LEU A 297 17.40 27.08 47.32
N THR A 298 16.11 27.12 47.75
CA THR A 298 15.49 26.00 48.48
C THR A 298 15.18 24.78 47.64
N LEU A 299 14.91 24.96 46.35
CA LEU A 299 14.65 23.85 45.43
C LEU A 299 15.87 22.94 45.18
N LYS A 300 17.10 23.43 45.44
CA LYS A 300 18.33 22.60 45.30
C LYS A 300 18.66 21.76 46.54
N LYS A 301 17.96 21.95 47.66
CA LYS A 301 18.19 21.19 48.90
C LYS A 301 17.36 19.91 49.02
N LYS A 302 16.52 19.61 48.01
CA LYS A 302 15.82 18.34 47.82
C LYS A 302 16.43 17.57 46.66
#